data_d02d0ea7faaf01b3eccf3177e6f59419
#
_entry.id   d02d0ea7faaf01b3eccf3177e6f59419
#
_cell.length_a   1.000
_cell.length_b   1.000
_cell.length_c   1.000
_cell.angle_alpha   90.00
_cell.angle_beta   90.00
_cell.angle_gamma   90.00
#
_symmetry.space_group_name_H-M   'P 1'
#
loop_
_entity.id
_entity.type
_entity.pdbx_description
1 polymer ?
#
loop_
_entity_poly.entity_id
_entity_poly.type
_entity_poly.pdbx_seq_one_letter_code
_entity_poly.pdbx_strand_id
1 'polypeptide(L)'
;METQYDFDDIVNRRNTNCGRWDTMDKKYGTRDMIHLGVADMDFRAPVEIRDSLHKILDMGVLGYTDLSDKFFLSIQRWYKKQYNMDIPREWIVFC
;
A
#
# COMPACT_ATOMS: atom_id res chain seq x y z
N MET A 1 -0.65 21.35 -7.46
CA MET A 1 -1.07 20.43 -8.54
C MET A 1 -1.74 19.23 -7.88
N GLU A 2 -3.00 19.01 -8.20
CA GLU A 2 -3.65 17.75 -7.81
C GLU A 2 -2.94 16.61 -8.53
N THR A 3 -2.44 15.65 -7.80
CA THR A 3 -1.87 14.44 -8.38
C THR A 3 -3.04 13.63 -8.92
N GLN A 4 -3.19 13.61 -10.23
CA GLN A 4 -4.22 12.78 -10.86
C GLN A 4 -3.72 11.34 -10.87
N TYR A 5 -4.39 10.47 -10.14
CA TYR A 5 -4.13 9.04 -10.19
C TYR A 5 -4.81 8.44 -11.43
N ASP A 6 -4.08 7.62 -12.16
CA ASP A 6 -4.60 6.90 -13.31
C ASP A 6 -5.09 5.51 -12.85
N PHE A 7 -6.42 5.34 -12.84
CA PHE A 7 -7.06 4.06 -12.52
C PHE A 7 -7.40 3.23 -13.75
N ASP A 8 -7.13 3.76 -14.95
CA ASP A 8 -7.32 3.06 -16.21
C ASP A 8 -6.02 2.41 -16.72
N ASP A 9 -4.87 2.76 -16.13
CA ASP A 9 -3.59 2.13 -16.43
C ASP A 9 -3.57 0.66 -16.01
N ILE A 10 -3.47 -0.24 -16.99
CA ILE A 10 -3.45 -1.68 -16.75
C ILE A 10 -2.02 -2.11 -16.40
N VAL A 11 -1.79 -2.38 -15.13
CA VAL A 11 -0.50 -2.90 -14.65
C VAL A 11 -0.43 -4.41 -14.88
N ASN A 12 0.44 -4.84 -15.80
CA ASN A 12 0.68 -6.26 -15.99
C ASN A 12 1.54 -6.83 -14.86
N ARG A 13 0.94 -7.67 -14.03
CA ARG A 13 1.59 -8.33 -12.89
C ARG A 13 1.88 -9.82 -13.13
N ARG A 14 1.77 -10.30 -14.37
CA ARG A 14 2.12 -11.68 -14.74
C ARG A 14 3.63 -11.86 -14.73
N ASN A 15 4.09 -13.05 -14.34
CA ASN A 15 5.50 -13.41 -14.19
C ASN A 15 6.27 -12.57 -13.14
N THR A 16 5.56 -12.10 -12.11
CA THR A 16 6.12 -11.37 -10.97
C THR A 16 6.03 -12.16 -9.66
N ASN A 17 5.69 -13.44 -9.73
CA ASN A 17 5.29 -14.29 -8.61
C ASN A 17 4.02 -13.79 -7.89
N CYS A 18 3.19 -13.04 -8.58
CA CYS A 18 1.92 -12.58 -8.04
C CYS A 18 0.97 -13.76 -7.82
N GLY A 19 0.62 -14.03 -6.57
CA GLY A 19 -0.26 -15.15 -6.21
C GLY A 19 -1.64 -15.09 -6.86
N ARG A 20 -2.11 -13.88 -7.23
CA ARG A 20 -3.37 -13.69 -7.93
C ARG A 20 -3.29 -14.11 -9.39
N TRP A 21 -2.24 -13.70 -10.11
CA TRP A 21 -2.13 -13.90 -11.55
C TRP A 21 -1.33 -15.13 -11.94
N ASP A 22 -0.27 -15.47 -11.21
CA ASP A 22 0.69 -16.50 -11.60
C ASP A 22 0.35 -17.90 -11.08
N THR A 23 -0.66 -18.03 -10.21
CA THR A 23 -1.09 -19.34 -9.68
C THR A 23 -2.43 -19.83 -10.23
N MET A 24 -3.06 -19.07 -11.12
CA MET A 24 -4.41 -19.40 -11.64
C MET A 24 -4.44 -20.75 -12.34
N ASP A 25 -3.51 -20.99 -13.25
CA ASP A 25 -3.41 -22.24 -14.00
C ASP A 25 -3.17 -23.45 -13.09
N LYS A 26 -2.36 -23.31 -12.06
CA LYS A 26 -2.11 -24.38 -11.08
C LYS A 26 -3.32 -24.69 -10.22
N LYS A 27 -4.10 -23.66 -9.85
CA LYS A 27 -5.26 -23.81 -8.95
C LYS A 27 -6.52 -24.19 -9.67
N TYR A 28 -6.72 -23.69 -10.90
CA TYR A 28 -8.00 -23.75 -11.60
C TYR A 28 -7.91 -24.36 -13.01
N GLY A 29 -6.72 -24.70 -13.49
CA GLY A 29 -6.49 -25.29 -14.81
C GLY A 29 -6.66 -24.30 -15.97
N THR A 30 -6.82 -23.02 -15.70
CA THR A 30 -6.97 -21.97 -16.72
C THR A 30 -6.44 -20.63 -16.22
N ARG A 31 -6.05 -19.77 -17.15
CA ARG A 31 -5.65 -18.38 -16.90
C ARG A 31 -6.70 -17.36 -17.35
N ASP A 32 -7.76 -17.82 -17.98
CA ASP A 32 -8.85 -17.00 -18.48
C ASP A 32 -9.99 -16.95 -17.45
N MET A 33 -9.76 -16.16 -16.40
CA MET A 33 -10.70 -15.98 -15.29
C MET A 33 -10.69 -14.55 -14.79
N ILE A 34 -11.85 -14.08 -14.34
CA ILE A 34 -11.99 -12.87 -13.55
C ILE A 34 -11.75 -13.24 -12.09
N HIS A 35 -10.69 -12.71 -11.49
CA HIS A 35 -10.31 -13.00 -10.12
C HIS A 35 -11.10 -12.11 -9.13
N LEU A 36 -11.95 -12.74 -8.31
CA LEU A 36 -12.73 -12.09 -7.26
C LEU A 36 -12.35 -12.62 -5.86
N GLY A 37 -11.11 -13.00 -5.65
CA GLY A 37 -10.61 -13.55 -4.39
C GLY A 37 -10.10 -12.48 -3.43
N VAL A 38 -8.88 -12.67 -2.93
CA VAL A 38 -8.24 -11.74 -1.98
C VAL A 38 -8.27 -10.30 -2.50
N ALA A 39 -8.55 -9.35 -1.61
CA ALA A 39 -8.55 -7.91 -1.91
C ALA A 39 -7.13 -7.40 -2.24
N ASP A 40 -6.66 -7.75 -3.43
CA ASP A 40 -5.41 -7.34 -4.02
C ASP A 40 -5.74 -6.57 -5.30
N MET A 41 -5.47 -5.28 -5.31
CA MET A 41 -5.80 -4.39 -6.42
C MET A 41 -4.62 -4.27 -7.39
N ASP A 42 -4.93 -4.15 -8.68
CA ASP A 42 -3.93 -3.96 -9.74
C ASP A 42 -3.64 -2.47 -10.02
N PHE A 43 -4.11 -1.58 -9.18
CA PHE A 43 -3.78 -0.16 -9.26
C PHE A 43 -2.39 0.14 -8.69
N ARG A 44 -1.70 1.11 -9.30
CA ARG A 44 -0.44 1.60 -8.74
C ARG A 44 -0.65 2.23 -7.37
N ALA A 45 0.26 1.95 -6.44
CA ALA A 45 0.29 2.69 -5.18
C ALA A 45 0.49 4.19 -5.45
N PRO A 46 -0.08 5.07 -4.61
CA PRO A 46 0.15 6.52 -4.72
C PRO A 46 1.63 6.87 -4.86
N VAL A 47 1.92 7.88 -5.69
CA VAL A 47 3.29 8.30 -5.97
C VAL A 47 4.02 8.71 -4.69
N GLU A 48 3.32 9.34 -3.75
CA GLU A 48 3.87 9.78 -2.47
C GLU A 48 4.40 8.60 -1.62
N ILE A 49 3.68 7.47 -1.66
CA ILE A 49 4.12 6.24 -0.96
C ILE A 49 5.34 5.66 -1.66
N ARG A 50 5.32 5.56 -2.98
CA ARG A 50 6.44 5.01 -3.77
C ARG A 50 7.70 5.85 -3.59
N ASP A 51 7.59 7.18 -3.68
CA ASP A 51 8.71 8.10 -3.51
C ASP A 51 9.29 8.04 -2.09
N SER A 52 8.44 7.83 -1.09
CA SER A 52 8.91 7.65 0.29
C SER A 52 9.71 6.35 0.45
N LEU A 53 9.29 5.27 -0.20
CA LEU A 53 10.02 4.00 -0.21
C LEU A 53 11.33 4.10 -1.01
N HIS A 54 11.33 4.79 -2.15
CA HIS A 54 12.55 5.03 -2.94
C HIS A 54 13.62 5.77 -2.14
N LYS A 55 13.25 6.79 -1.37
CA LYS A 55 14.20 7.50 -0.49
C LYS A 55 14.90 6.59 0.51
N ILE A 56 14.18 5.59 1.04
CA ILE A 56 14.77 4.61 1.96
C ILE A 56 15.71 3.67 1.23
N LEU A 57 15.32 3.21 0.04
CA LEU A 57 16.15 2.34 -0.80
C LEU A 57 17.42 3.05 -1.27
N ASP A 58 17.32 4.31 -1.68
CA ASP A 58 18.44 5.12 -2.16
C ASP A 58 19.47 5.41 -1.04
N MET A 59 19.03 5.43 0.21
CA MET A 59 19.94 5.52 1.36
C MET A 59 20.83 4.28 1.50
N GLY A 60 20.37 3.12 1.00
CA GLY A 60 21.16 1.89 0.89
C GLY A 60 21.37 1.13 2.20
N VAL A 61 20.84 1.61 3.32
CA VAL A 61 20.94 0.94 4.63
C VAL A 61 19.56 0.63 5.16
N LEU A 62 19.24 -0.65 5.26
CA LEU A 62 17.96 -1.16 5.78
C LEU A 62 18.16 -1.63 7.22
N GLY A 63 18.12 -0.68 8.15
CA GLY A 63 18.27 -0.94 9.58
C GLY A 63 16.95 -0.96 10.34
N TYR A 64 17.04 -1.14 11.65
CA TYR A 64 15.90 -1.00 12.55
C TYR A 64 15.48 0.46 12.66
N THR A 65 14.18 0.71 12.64
CA THR A 65 13.59 2.06 12.70
C THR A 65 12.60 2.14 13.84
N ASP A 66 12.71 3.17 14.66
CA ASP A 66 11.73 3.48 15.68
C ASP A 66 10.54 4.26 15.11
N LEU A 67 9.40 4.18 15.82
CA LEU A 67 8.22 4.97 15.50
C LEU A 67 8.46 6.43 15.85
N SER A 68 8.47 7.28 14.84
CA SER A 68 8.62 8.72 15.03
C SER A 68 7.32 9.39 15.49
N ASP A 69 7.43 10.57 16.10
CA ASP A 69 6.26 11.40 16.43
C ASP A 69 5.40 11.70 15.19
N LYS A 70 6.01 11.79 14.02
CA LYS A 70 5.28 11.99 12.75
C LYS A 70 4.32 10.84 12.42
N PHE A 71 4.67 9.61 12.79
CA PHE A 71 3.79 8.46 12.64
C PHE A 71 2.50 8.65 13.43
N PHE A 72 2.62 8.96 14.72
CA PHE A 72 1.45 9.16 15.59
C PHE A 72 0.63 10.39 15.20
N LEU A 73 1.29 11.50 14.88
CA LEU A 73 0.64 12.71 14.40
C LEU A 73 -0.13 12.49 13.09
N SER A 74 0.36 11.64 12.20
CA SER A 74 -0.36 11.33 10.95
C SER A 74 -1.67 10.60 11.22
N ILE A 75 -1.68 9.66 12.16
CA ILE A 75 -2.88 8.94 12.59
C ILE A 75 -3.87 9.90 13.25
N GLN A 76 -3.41 10.72 14.18
CA GLN A 76 -4.25 11.71 14.87
C GLN A 76 -4.91 12.68 13.87
N ARG A 77 -4.12 13.20 12.92
CA ARG A 77 -4.64 14.09 11.86
C ARG A 77 -5.67 13.41 10.97
N TRP A 78 -5.44 12.13 10.63
CA TRP A 78 -6.39 11.36 9.83
C TRP A 78 -7.72 11.24 10.55
N TYR A 79 -7.73 10.80 11.82
CA TYR A 79 -8.94 10.65 12.60
C TYR A 79 -9.67 11.98 12.82
N LYS A 80 -8.90 13.05 13.06
CA LYS A 80 -9.47 14.40 13.16
C LYS A 80 -10.16 14.82 11.87
N LYS A 81 -9.48 14.60 10.73
CA LYS A 81 -10.00 15.00 9.41
C LYS A 81 -11.24 14.17 9.00
N GLN A 82 -11.21 12.86 9.20
CA GLN A 82 -12.27 11.98 8.69
C GLN A 82 -13.48 11.90 9.62
N TYR A 83 -13.25 11.95 10.92
CA TYR A 83 -14.28 11.66 11.92
C TYR A 83 -14.49 12.82 12.91
N ASN A 84 -13.78 13.92 12.76
CA ASN A 84 -13.73 15.03 13.74
C ASN A 84 -13.40 14.53 15.16
N MET A 85 -12.56 13.51 15.26
CA MET A 85 -12.21 12.84 16.52
C MET A 85 -10.78 13.22 16.92
N ASP A 86 -10.60 13.66 18.16
CA ASP A 86 -9.28 13.88 18.76
C ASP A 86 -8.86 12.61 19.50
N ILE A 87 -7.81 11.95 19.00
CA ILE A 87 -7.27 10.72 19.58
C ILE A 87 -6.00 11.06 20.36
N PRO A 88 -5.97 10.80 21.69
CA PRO A 88 -4.75 10.93 22.47
C PRO A 88 -3.66 9.97 21.97
N ARG A 89 -2.39 10.39 22.05
CA ARG A 89 -1.23 9.60 21.63
C ARG A 89 -1.18 8.22 22.30
N GLU A 90 -1.50 8.19 23.59
CA GLU A 90 -1.49 7.00 24.43
C GLU A 90 -2.53 5.94 24.05
N TRP A 91 -3.51 6.29 23.21
CA TRP A 91 -4.48 5.33 22.67
C TRP A 91 -3.97 4.58 21.43
N ILE A 92 -2.84 5.03 20.88
CA ILE A 92 -2.27 4.44 19.67
C ILE A 92 -1.21 3.44 20.08
N VAL A 93 -1.50 2.15 19.87
CA VAL A 93 -0.57 1.04 20.15
C VAL A 93 -0.18 0.39 18.83
N PHE A 94 1.11 0.20 18.64
CA PHE A 94 1.65 -0.54 17.50
C PHE A 94 1.86 -2.00 17.91
N CYS A 95 1.31 -2.92 17.10
CA CYS A 95 1.43 -4.35 17.32
C CYS A 95 2.14 -5.03 16.14
#